data_6788ce9317002a6115096473979d479d
#
_entry.id   6788ce9317002a6115096473979d479d
#
_cell.length_a   1.000
_cell.length_b   1.000
_cell.length_c   1.000
_cell.angle_alpha   90.00
_cell.angle_beta   90.00
_cell.angle_gamma   90.00
#
_symmetry.space_group_name_H-M   'P 1'
#
loop_
_entity.id
_entity.type
_entity.pdbx_description
1 polymer ?
#
loop_
_entity_poly.entity_id
_entity_poly.type
_entity_poly.pdbx_seq_one_letter_code
_entity_poly.pdbx_strand_id
1 'polypeptide(L)'
;MSNIAFSEEAFDDYLYWQTQDKKTLKKINRLLKDIQRSPFEGEGKPEPLKGEPGVWSRRINDKDRLVYEVNDKEITVWQCKGHYDDK
;
A
#
# COMPACT_ATOMS: atom_id res chain seq x y z
N MET A 1 14.29 7.52 -7.56
CA MET A 1 12.95 7.01 -7.30
C MET A 1 13.03 5.57 -6.85
N SER A 2 12.32 5.20 -5.81
CA SER A 2 12.38 3.85 -5.27
C SER A 2 11.64 2.86 -6.16
N ASN A 3 12.16 1.65 -6.23
CA ASN A 3 11.45 0.56 -6.88
C ASN A 3 10.29 0.10 -6.01
N ILE A 4 9.25 -0.43 -6.64
CA ILE A 4 8.16 -1.04 -5.91
C ILE A 4 8.21 -2.54 -6.09
N ALA A 5 8.17 -3.25 -4.98
CA ALA A 5 8.10 -4.70 -4.97
C ALA A 5 6.82 -5.12 -4.27
N PHE A 6 6.28 -6.25 -4.66
CA PHE A 6 5.05 -6.79 -4.06
C PHE A 6 5.37 -8.11 -3.39
N SER A 7 4.86 -8.29 -2.17
CA SER A 7 4.85 -9.63 -1.59
C SER A 7 3.88 -10.49 -2.40
N GLU A 8 3.94 -11.79 -2.17
CA GLU A 8 3.03 -12.69 -2.88
C GLU A 8 1.57 -12.34 -2.57
N GLU A 9 1.28 -12.09 -1.31
CA GLU A 9 -0.07 -11.71 -0.90
C GLU A 9 -0.52 -10.41 -1.58
N ALA A 10 0.36 -9.42 -1.59
CA ALA A 10 0.02 -8.14 -2.19
C ALA A 10 -0.20 -8.25 -3.69
N PHE A 11 0.58 -9.10 -4.35
CA PHE A 11 0.41 -9.30 -5.77
C PHE A 11 -0.94 -9.97 -6.06
N ASP A 12 -1.30 -10.96 -5.25
CA ASP A 12 -2.61 -11.60 -5.38
C ASP A 12 -3.74 -10.60 -5.17
N ASP A 13 -3.59 -9.70 -4.18
CA ASP A 13 -4.56 -8.64 -3.95
C ASP A 13 -4.69 -7.73 -5.16
N TYR A 14 -3.56 -7.36 -5.74
CA TYR A 14 -3.53 -6.49 -6.89
C TYR A 14 -4.23 -7.12 -8.10
N LEU A 15 -3.98 -8.42 -8.32
CA LEU A 15 -4.64 -9.14 -9.39
C LEU A 15 -6.16 -9.23 -9.17
N TYR A 16 -6.57 -9.39 -7.91
CA TYR A 16 -7.99 -9.38 -7.57
C TYR A 16 -8.68 -8.11 -8.05
N TRP A 17 -8.07 -6.95 -7.75
CA TRP A 17 -8.65 -5.67 -8.13
C TRP A 17 -8.74 -5.49 -9.64
N GLN A 18 -7.80 -6.06 -10.39
CA GLN A 18 -7.80 -5.95 -11.83
C GLN A 18 -9.06 -6.53 -12.47
N THR A 19 -9.63 -7.55 -11.87
CA THR A 19 -10.82 -8.21 -12.43
C THR A 19 -12.09 -7.84 -11.69
N GLN A 20 -12.01 -7.42 -10.43
CA GLN A 20 -13.18 -7.24 -9.61
C GLN A 20 -13.61 -5.78 -9.44
N ASP A 21 -12.67 -4.86 -9.48
CA ASP A 21 -13.01 -3.45 -9.22
C ASP A 21 -11.93 -2.52 -9.78
N LYS A 22 -12.14 -2.11 -11.02
CA LYS A 22 -11.15 -1.27 -11.68
C LYS A 22 -11.03 0.13 -11.08
N LYS A 23 -12.08 0.60 -10.45
CA LYS A 23 -12.04 1.90 -9.79
C LYS A 23 -11.07 1.85 -8.60
N THR A 24 -11.17 0.77 -7.81
CA THR A 24 -10.25 0.59 -6.69
C THR A 24 -8.82 0.38 -7.20
N LEU A 25 -8.66 -0.34 -8.29
CA LEU A 25 -7.34 -0.52 -8.89
C LEU A 25 -6.71 0.83 -9.25
N LYS A 26 -7.48 1.73 -9.84
CA LYS A 26 -6.97 3.05 -10.19
C LYS A 26 -6.53 3.81 -8.96
N LYS A 27 -7.29 3.71 -7.89
CA LYS A 27 -6.92 4.35 -6.62
C LYS A 27 -5.60 3.80 -6.09
N ILE A 28 -5.45 2.47 -6.12
CA ILE A 28 -4.22 1.83 -5.66
C ILE A 28 -3.03 2.28 -6.50
N ASN A 29 -3.20 2.33 -7.82
CA ASN A 29 -2.13 2.80 -8.69
C ASN A 29 -1.73 4.23 -8.36
N ARG A 30 -2.69 5.08 -8.09
CA ARG A 30 -2.43 6.46 -7.72
C ARG A 30 -1.67 6.54 -6.38
N LEU A 31 -2.08 5.71 -5.41
CA LEU A 31 -1.39 5.66 -4.13
C LEU A 31 0.06 5.19 -4.28
N LEU A 32 0.28 4.18 -5.11
CA LEU A 32 1.63 3.68 -5.34
C LEU A 32 2.55 4.75 -5.93
N LYS A 33 2.05 5.51 -6.89
CA LYS A 33 2.82 6.60 -7.46
C LYS A 33 3.09 7.68 -6.43
N ASP A 34 2.11 7.97 -5.61
CA ASP A 34 2.27 8.96 -4.55
C ASP A 34 3.31 8.52 -3.52
N ILE A 35 3.29 7.24 -3.15
CA ILE A 35 4.27 6.68 -2.22
C ILE A 35 5.69 6.78 -2.78
N GLN A 36 5.85 6.53 -4.07
CA GLN A 36 7.17 6.65 -4.69
C GLN A 36 7.71 8.07 -4.58
N ARG A 37 6.84 9.05 -4.70
CA ARG A 37 7.22 10.45 -4.63
C ARG A 37 7.40 10.93 -3.19
N SER A 38 6.50 10.53 -2.30
CA SER A 38 6.47 11.01 -0.91
C SER A 38 6.02 9.87 -0.01
N PRO A 39 6.94 9.01 0.44
CA PRO A 39 6.53 7.79 1.17
C PRO A 39 5.84 8.03 2.51
N PHE A 40 6.03 9.19 3.12
CA PHE A 40 5.54 9.41 4.47
C PHE A 40 4.43 10.44 4.57
N GLU A 41 3.99 10.99 3.45
CA GLU A 41 2.91 11.97 3.44
C GLU A 41 2.19 11.93 2.11
N GLY A 42 0.95 12.40 2.09
CA GLY A 42 0.18 12.45 0.86
C GLY A 42 -1.17 11.80 1.00
N GLU A 43 -1.67 11.28 -0.09
CA GLU A 43 -3.03 10.75 -0.18
C GLU A 43 -3.22 9.49 0.65
N GLY A 44 -4.41 9.30 1.20
CA GLY A 44 -4.75 8.08 1.94
C GLY A 44 -4.35 8.11 3.40
N LYS A 45 -3.99 9.27 3.92
CA LYS A 45 -3.63 9.44 5.34
C LYS A 45 -2.57 8.45 5.78
N PRO A 46 -1.35 8.56 5.23
CA PRO A 46 -0.28 7.64 5.61
C PRO A 46 0.01 7.71 7.11
N GLU A 47 0.14 6.54 7.72
CA GLU A 47 0.49 6.48 9.13
C GLU A 47 1.38 5.27 9.41
N PRO A 48 2.33 5.43 10.35
CA PRO A 48 3.20 4.31 10.70
C PRO A 48 2.45 3.27 11.52
N LEU A 49 2.83 2.03 11.37
CA LEU A 49 2.24 0.94 12.15
C LEU A 49 3.02 0.75 13.43
N LYS A 50 2.31 0.59 14.53
CA LYS A 50 2.95 0.40 15.83
C LYS A 50 3.70 -0.93 15.86
N GLY A 51 4.90 -0.88 16.41
CA GLY A 51 5.70 -2.08 16.56
C GLY A 51 6.31 -2.63 15.30
N GLU A 52 6.16 -1.92 14.18
CA GLU A 52 6.66 -2.37 12.89
C GLU A 52 7.48 -1.25 12.26
N PRO A 53 8.75 -1.10 12.66
CA PRO A 53 9.57 0.00 12.14
C PRO A 53 9.64 0.00 10.62
N GLY A 54 9.42 1.16 10.03
CA GLY A 54 9.49 1.31 8.58
C GLY A 54 8.24 0.89 7.83
N VAL A 55 7.24 0.35 8.53
CA VAL A 55 6.01 -0.12 7.90
C VAL A 55 4.92 0.92 8.09
N TRP A 56 4.23 1.23 7.00
CA TRP A 56 3.22 2.27 6.96
C TRP A 56 1.95 1.75 6.30
N SER A 57 0.84 2.43 6.51
CA SER A 57 -0.38 2.10 5.79
C SER A 57 -1.02 3.36 5.24
N ARG A 58 -1.73 3.19 4.13
CA ARG A 58 -2.57 4.24 3.56
C ARG A 58 -3.95 3.67 3.33
N ARG A 59 -4.94 4.52 3.48
CA ARG A 59 -6.33 4.13 3.28
C ARG A 59 -6.66 4.07 1.79
N ILE A 60 -7.17 2.94 1.33
CA ILE A 60 -7.68 2.80 -0.03
C ILE A 60 -9.15 3.21 -0.04
N ASN A 61 -9.91 2.67 0.89
CA ASN A 61 -11.31 3.01 1.12
C ASN A 61 -11.64 2.65 2.56
N ASP A 62 -12.92 2.59 2.94
CA ASP A 62 -13.30 2.33 4.32
C ASP A 62 -12.87 0.96 4.82
N LYS A 63 -12.73 -0.01 3.92
CA LYS A 63 -12.43 -1.39 4.29
C LYS A 63 -10.99 -1.79 4.02
N ASP A 64 -10.39 -1.25 2.97
CA ASP A 64 -9.14 -1.76 2.45
C ASP A 64 -8.00 -0.81 2.68
N ARG A 65 -6.84 -1.37 3.03
CA ARG A 65 -5.64 -0.60 3.29
C ARG A 65 -4.48 -1.10 2.44
N LEU A 66 -3.61 -0.18 2.09
CA LEU A 66 -2.36 -0.49 1.42
C LEU A 66 -1.27 -0.42 2.47
N VAL A 67 -0.65 -1.56 2.76
CA VAL A 67 0.41 -1.65 3.76
C VAL A 67 1.73 -1.81 3.04
N TYR A 68 2.69 -0.96 3.38
CA TYR A 68 3.97 -0.94 2.67
C TYR A 68 5.11 -0.65 3.63
N GLU A 69 6.28 -1.11 3.23
CA GLU A 69 7.49 -0.90 4.00
C GLU A 69 8.48 -0.11 3.16
N VAL A 70 9.14 0.87 3.78
CA VAL A 70 10.08 1.74 3.09
C VAL A 70 11.49 1.43 3.57
N ASN A 71 12.39 1.14 2.63
CA ASN A 71 13.81 1.05 2.94
C ASN A 71 14.57 1.88 1.92
N ASP A 72 15.90 1.82 1.96
CA ASP A 72 16.74 2.75 1.20
C ASP A 72 16.43 2.80 -0.29
N LYS A 73 16.16 1.68 -0.90
CA LYS A 73 16.04 1.61 -2.36
C LYS A 73 14.73 1.04 -2.85
N GLU A 74 13.88 0.60 -1.94
CA GLU A 74 12.71 -0.16 -2.34
C GLU A 74 11.54 0.08 -1.43
N ILE A 75 10.36 0.06 -2.03
CA ILE A 75 9.11 0.08 -1.28
C ILE A 75 8.48 -1.28 -1.50
N THR A 76 8.27 -2.02 -0.41
CA THR A 76 7.65 -3.33 -0.48
C THR A 76 6.19 -3.20 -0.09
N VAL A 77 5.30 -3.62 -0.97
CA VAL A 77 3.87 -3.64 -0.66
C VAL A 77 3.54 -5.01 -0.07
N TRP A 78 3.04 -5.01 1.17
CA TRP A 78 2.74 -6.24 1.89
C TRP A 78 1.32 -6.70 1.71
N GLN A 79 0.39 -5.75 1.54
CA GLN A 79 -1.00 -6.07 1.22
C GLN A 79 -1.67 -4.83 0.65
N CYS A 80 -2.71 -5.03 -0.15
CA CYS A 80 -3.51 -3.92 -0.64
C CYS A 80 -4.99 -4.28 -0.72
N LYS A 81 -5.42 -5.14 0.17
CA LYS A 81 -6.81 -5.54 0.28
C LYS A 81 -7.06 -5.96 1.73
N GLY A 82 -8.21 -5.57 2.26
CA GLY A 82 -8.57 -5.92 3.61
C GLY A 82 -8.02 -4.95 4.63
N HIS A 83 -8.33 -5.25 5.87
CA HIS A 83 -8.00 -4.42 7.01
C HIS A 83 -6.71 -4.92 7.63
N TYR A 84 -5.81 -4.02 7.93
CA TYR A 84 -4.65 -4.39 8.73
C TYR A 84 -5.02 -4.22 10.20
N ASP A 85 -4.95 -5.29 10.94
CA ASP A 85 -5.29 -5.26 12.35
C ASP A 85 -4.02 -5.08 13.17
N ASP A 86 -3.77 -3.85 13.53
CA ASP A 86 -2.58 -3.47 14.28
C ASP A 86 -2.84 -3.62 15.77
N LYS A 87 -2.41 -4.73 16.32
CA LYS A 87 -2.63 -4.97 17.75
C LYS A 87 -1.44 -4.60 18.60
#